data_55ca845ae3b1dc8529c2167df980c885
#
_entry.id   55ca845ae3b1dc8529c2167df980c885
#
_cell.length_a   1.000
_cell.length_b   1.000
_cell.length_c   1.000
_cell.angle_alpha   90.00
_cell.angle_beta   90.00
_cell.angle_gamma   90.00
#
_symmetry.space_group_name_H-M   'P 1'
#
loop_
_entity.id
_entity.type
_entity.pdbx_description
1 polymer ?
#
loop_
_entity_poly.entity_id
_entity_poly.type
_entity_poly.pdbx_seq_one_letter_code
_entity_poly.pdbx_strand_id
1 'polypeptide(L)'
;MAYPVVSAPYGLKPINLIGGQVFAGSTRSLPIQYGYASNIFYGDLVNIVRGTIVKNTDTTDSTGNGLVGVFLGCSYTNPTTKQKQFAQYWPASTAAGDCMAIICDDPDTVFKVVMCSATTVIASASVAMVGQNFGLIQNAGSANTGNSAVAALYAASTTGADLALRVVGLVEETAIVTSATGSSSSTTITLTGTGLPSALVVGTDVAYVAANGQLIETGSFVSVAANAGATTVTINAAIAVPGSVTAIPSASTIVFTQYPEMKVKLNFGTHSYYTATAV
;
A
#
# COMPACT_ATOMS: atom_id res chain seq x y z
N MET A 1 -1.17 19.53 16.41
CA MET A 1 -2.21 19.19 15.42
C MET A 1 -2.29 17.68 15.38
N ALA A 2 -3.49 17.10 15.50
CA ALA A 2 -3.64 15.67 15.27
C ALA A 2 -3.50 15.45 13.77
N TYR A 3 -2.46 14.77 13.34
CA TYR A 3 -2.31 14.34 11.96
C TYR A 3 -3.39 13.28 11.66
N PRO A 4 -3.93 13.23 10.43
CA PRO A 4 -4.84 12.18 10.05
C PRO A 4 -4.10 10.84 10.11
N VAL A 5 -4.32 10.10 11.18
CA VAL A 5 -3.75 8.76 11.35
C VAL A 5 -4.59 7.81 10.51
N VAL A 6 -3.94 7.07 9.62
CA VAL A 6 -4.58 5.98 8.91
C VAL A 6 -4.88 4.87 9.92
N SER A 7 -6.14 4.57 10.14
CA SER A 7 -6.57 3.60 11.17
C SER A 7 -6.86 2.21 10.62
N ALA A 8 -7.08 2.07 9.30
CA ALA A 8 -7.41 0.81 8.66
C ALA A 8 -7.13 0.85 7.15
N PRO A 9 -6.89 -0.30 6.50
CA PRO A 9 -6.78 -0.38 5.05
C PRO A 9 -8.13 -0.06 4.38
N TYR A 10 -8.08 0.50 3.16
CA TYR A 10 -9.25 0.99 2.43
C TYR A 10 -9.22 0.65 0.92
N GLY A 11 -8.38 -0.27 0.50
CA GLY A 11 -8.17 -0.62 -0.91
C GLY A 11 -7.26 0.36 -1.66
N LEU A 12 -7.26 0.28 -2.99
CA LEU A 12 -6.49 1.15 -3.85
C LEU A 12 -7.34 2.33 -4.31
N LYS A 13 -6.80 3.55 -4.19
CA LYS A 13 -7.47 4.77 -4.67
C LYS A 13 -6.62 5.46 -5.73
N PRO A 14 -7.15 5.67 -6.95
CA PRO A 14 -6.42 6.38 -8.00
C PRO A 14 -6.21 7.85 -7.58
N ILE A 15 -5.01 8.37 -7.80
CA ILE A 15 -4.65 9.75 -7.43
C ILE A 15 -4.14 10.57 -8.62
N ASN A 16 -3.22 10.03 -9.40
CA ASN A 16 -2.66 10.69 -10.58
C ASN A 16 -2.08 9.66 -11.56
N LEU A 17 -1.49 10.12 -12.65
CA LEU A 17 -0.67 9.31 -13.55
C LEU A 17 0.81 9.46 -13.19
N ILE A 18 1.64 8.48 -13.55
CA ILE A 18 3.06 8.48 -13.20
C ILE A 18 3.83 9.69 -13.78
N GLY A 19 3.33 10.25 -14.86
CA GLY A 19 3.87 11.48 -15.47
C GLY A 19 3.48 12.78 -14.75
N GLY A 20 2.83 12.72 -13.58
CA GLY A 20 2.38 13.88 -12.80
C GLY A 20 1.07 14.49 -13.30
N GLN A 21 0.42 13.91 -14.30
CA GLN A 21 -0.89 14.33 -14.74
C GLN A 21 -1.96 13.89 -13.75
N VAL A 22 -2.98 14.73 -13.57
CA VAL A 22 -4.11 14.41 -12.70
C VAL A 22 -4.90 13.23 -13.26
N PHE A 23 -5.33 12.31 -12.40
CA PHE A 23 -6.31 11.29 -12.79
C PHE A 23 -7.64 11.96 -13.14
N ALA A 24 -7.93 12.06 -14.41
CA ALA A 24 -9.14 12.73 -14.94
C ALA A 24 -10.35 11.79 -15.07
N GLY A 25 -10.35 10.64 -14.37
CA GLY A 25 -11.43 9.65 -14.44
C GLY A 25 -11.35 8.76 -15.69
N SER A 26 -10.16 8.45 -16.16
CA SER A 26 -9.95 7.44 -17.21
C SER A 26 -10.39 6.08 -16.72
N THR A 27 -11.63 5.71 -17.05
CA THR A 27 -12.25 4.47 -16.62
C THR A 27 -12.88 3.76 -17.80
N ARG A 28 -12.95 2.44 -17.72
CA ARG A 28 -13.61 1.60 -18.71
C ARG A 28 -14.71 0.77 -18.06
N SER A 29 -15.79 0.55 -18.80
CA SER A 29 -16.90 -0.31 -18.36
C SER A 29 -16.74 -1.71 -18.97
N LEU A 30 -16.68 -2.72 -18.13
CA LEU A 30 -16.60 -4.14 -18.54
C LEU A 30 -17.69 -4.96 -17.82
N PRO A 31 -18.22 -6.01 -18.47
CA PRO A 31 -19.29 -6.81 -17.87
C PRO A 31 -18.81 -7.59 -16.65
N ILE A 32 -19.65 -7.67 -15.61
CA ILE A 32 -19.48 -8.60 -14.49
C ILE A 32 -20.22 -9.89 -14.85
N GLN A 33 -19.69 -11.05 -14.43
CA GLN A 33 -20.35 -12.32 -14.64
C GLN A 33 -21.75 -12.32 -14.00
N TYR A 34 -22.77 -12.79 -14.74
CA TYR A 34 -24.12 -12.94 -14.20
C TYR A 34 -24.13 -13.78 -12.93
N GLY A 35 -24.76 -13.26 -11.87
CA GLY A 35 -24.84 -13.95 -10.59
C GLY A 35 -23.49 -14.18 -9.89
N TYR A 36 -22.46 -13.38 -10.20
CA TYR A 36 -21.14 -13.50 -9.57
C TYR A 36 -21.24 -13.56 -8.04
N ALA A 37 -20.69 -14.63 -7.45
CA ALA A 37 -20.98 -15.03 -6.07
C ALA A 37 -20.20 -14.22 -4.99
N SER A 38 -19.28 -13.36 -5.39
CA SER A 38 -18.49 -12.56 -4.44
C SER A 38 -18.78 -11.06 -4.54
N ASN A 39 -18.73 -10.37 -3.42
CA ASN A 39 -18.74 -8.91 -3.43
C ASN A 39 -17.45 -8.36 -4.05
N ILE A 40 -17.57 -7.28 -4.84
CA ILE A 40 -16.45 -6.49 -5.33
C ILE A 40 -16.63 -5.08 -4.81
N PHE A 41 -15.68 -4.61 -4.02
CA PHE A 41 -15.74 -3.30 -3.36
C PHE A 41 -14.89 -2.26 -4.08
N TYR A 42 -15.22 -0.99 -3.90
CA TYR A 42 -14.42 0.13 -4.38
C TYR A 42 -12.98 0.03 -3.87
N GLY A 43 -12.02 -0.03 -4.79
CA GLY A 43 -10.60 -0.21 -4.45
C GLY A 43 -10.12 -1.66 -4.44
N ASP A 44 -10.99 -2.63 -4.77
CA ASP A 44 -10.55 -4.02 -5.01
C ASP A 44 -9.82 -4.13 -6.34
N LEU A 45 -8.81 -4.99 -6.38
CA LEU A 45 -8.17 -5.41 -7.62
C LEU A 45 -9.05 -6.45 -8.34
N VAL A 46 -9.08 -6.36 -9.67
CA VAL A 46 -9.91 -7.22 -10.51
C VAL A 46 -9.13 -7.83 -11.67
N ASN A 47 -9.57 -9.02 -12.06
CA ASN A 47 -9.07 -9.79 -13.19
C ASN A 47 -10.13 -9.88 -14.29
N ILE A 48 -9.70 -10.15 -15.53
CA ILE A 48 -10.60 -10.55 -16.60
C ILE A 48 -10.55 -12.09 -16.74
N VAL A 49 -11.73 -12.73 -16.68
CA VAL A 49 -11.87 -14.15 -16.93
C VAL A 49 -12.98 -14.35 -17.97
N ARG A 50 -12.63 -14.92 -19.11
CA ARG A 50 -13.58 -15.15 -20.22
C ARG A 50 -14.36 -13.89 -20.63
N GLY A 51 -13.69 -12.73 -20.60
CA GLY A 51 -14.29 -11.45 -20.96
C GLY A 51 -15.15 -10.80 -19.88
N THR A 52 -15.23 -11.36 -18.68
CA THR A 52 -15.97 -10.80 -17.55
C THR A 52 -15.04 -10.44 -16.39
N ILE A 53 -15.43 -9.43 -15.61
CA ILE A 53 -14.69 -9.01 -14.42
C ILE A 53 -14.99 -9.94 -13.26
N VAL A 54 -13.92 -10.35 -12.59
CA VAL A 54 -13.95 -11.09 -11.32
C VAL A 54 -13.02 -10.42 -10.31
N LYS A 55 -13.31 -10.57 -9.02
CA LYS A 55 -12.41 -10.08 -7.97
C LYS A 55 -11.10 -10.86 -7.98
N ASN A 56 -9.97 -10.16 -7.87
CA ASN A 56 -8.69 -10.79 -7.56
C ASN A 56 -8.72 -11.34 -6.13
N THR A 57 -8.36 -12.60 -5.96
CA THR A 57 -8.32 -13.28 -4.65
C THR A 57 -6.91 -13.71 -4.25
N ASP A 58 -5.90 -13.42 -5.07
CA ASP A 58 -4.52 -13.79 -4.80
C ASP A 58 -3.97 -12.95 -3.64
N THR A 59 -3.29 -13.61 -2.71
CA THR A 59 -2.83 -12.98 -1.47
C THR A 59 -1.33 -12.66 -1.48
N THR A 60 -0.52 -13.42 -2.21
CA THR A 60 0.93 -13.27 -2.17
C THR A 60 1.55 -12.96 -3.53
N ASP A 61 1.08 -13.64 -4.56
CA ASP A 61 1.59 -13.52 -5.91
C ASP A 61 0.42 -13.34 -6.86
N SER A 62 0.52 -12.38 -7.74
CA SER A 62 -0.39 -12.35 -8.88
C SER A 62 0.16 -13.20 -10.03
N THR A 63 0.61 -14.42 -9.73
CA THR A 63 1.16 -15.31 -10.73
C THR A 63 0.17 -15.57 -11.86
N GLY A 64 0.29 -14.79 -12.91
CA GLY A 64 -0.28 -15.09 -14.21
C GLY A 64 -1.79 -14.92 -14.38
N ASN A 65 -2.51 -14.34 -13.42
CA ASN A 65 -3.98 -14.28 -13.46
C ASN A 65 -4.57 -13.02 -14.10
N GLY A 66 -3.78 -12.28 -14.88
CA GLY A 66 -4.32 -11.20 -15.69
C GLY A 66 -4.98 -10.09 -14.91
N LEU A 67 -4.29 -9.56 -13.91
CA LEU A 67 -4.70 -8.37 -13.19
C LEU A 67 -4.97 -7.23 -14.19
N VAL A 68 -6.20 -6.72 -14.24
CA VAL A 68 -6.57 -5.72 -15.24
C VAL A 68 -6.65 -4.31 -14.70
N GLY A 69 -7.00 -4.16 -13.42
CA GLY A 69 -7.16 -2.83 -12.86
C GLY A 69 -7.82 -2.82 -11.49
N VAL A 70 -8.30 -1.65 -11.10
CA VAL A 70 -8.95 -1.40 -9.83
C VAL A 70 -10.42 -1.09 -10.06
N PHE A 71 -11.30 -1.73 -9.29
CA PHE A 71 -12.74 -1.53 -9.33
C PHE A 71 -13.13 -0.22 -8.64
N LEU A 72 -13.87 0.62 -9.36
CA LEU A 72 -14.34 1.94 -8.88
C LEU A 72 -15.85 2.03 -8.69
N GLY A 73 -16.58 0.98 -9.05
CA GLY A 73 -18.03 0.93 -8.93
C GLY A 73 -18.67 0.08 -10.01
N CYS A 74 -19.99 0.01 -9.98
CA CYS A 74 -20.75 -0.73 -10.99
C CYS A 74 -22.09 -0.11 -11.28
N SER A 75 -22.69 -0.53 -12.39
CA SER A 75 -24.07 -0.25 -12.71
C SER A 75 -24.82 -1.54 -13.08
N TYR A 76 -26.03 -1.69 -12.61
CA TYR A 76 -26.90 -2.82 -12.92
C TYR A 76 -28.37 -2.46 -12.70
N THR A 77 -29.28 -3.22 -13.32
CA THR A 77 -30.69 -3.12 -13.01
C THR A 77 -31.03 -4.03 -11.82
N ASN A 78 -31.50 -3.44 -10.74
CA ASN A 78 -31.86 -4.20 -9.54
C ASN A 78 -32.95 -5.22 -9.87
N PRO A 79 -32.73 -6.53 -9.62
CA PRO A 79 -33.68 -7.57 -10.02
C PRO A 79 -35.02 -7.49 -9.27
N THR A 80 -35.06 -6.85 -8.10
CA THR A 80 -36.28 -6.69 -7.30
C THR A 80 -37.05 -5.43 -7.70
N THR A 81 -36.38 -4.28 -7.69
CA THR A 81 -37.05 -2.96 -7.92
C THR A 81 -37.16 -2.61 -9.41
N LYS A 82 -36.45 -3.31 -10.29
CA LYS A 82 -36.38 -3.05 -11.75
C LYS A 82 -35.81 -1.68 -12.10
N GLN A 83 -35.15 -1.02 -11.16
CA GLN A 83 -34.52 0.29 -11.37
C GLN A 83 -33.03 0.14 -11.68
N LYS A 84 -32.52 0.97 -12.58
CA LYS A 84 -31.08 1.07 -12.85
C LYS A 84 -30.41 1.71 -11.64
N GLN A 85 -29.37 1.05 -11.13
CA GLN A 85 -28.58 1.50 -9.98
C GLN A 85 -27.13 1.71 -10.38
N PHE A 86 -26.53 2.73 -9.80
CA PHE A 86 -25.09 2.95 -9.77
C PHE A 86 -24.63 2.73 -8.34
N ALA A 87 -23.75 1.76 -8.13
CA ALA A 87 -23.32 1.35 -6.81
C ALA A 87 -21.81 1.41 -6.68
N GLN A 88 -21.33 1.75 -5.47
CA GLN A 88 -19.92 1.78 -5.15
C GLN A 88 -19.32 0.37 -5.04
N TYR A 89 -20.14 -0.65 -4.77
CA TYR A 89 -19.73 -2.05 -4.71
C TYR A 89 -20.72 -2.95 -5.44
N TRP A 90 -20.24 -4.09 -5.90
CA TRP A 90 -21.07 -5.15 -6.47
C TRP A 90 -21.55 -6.08 -5.36
N PRO A 91 -22.84 -6.21 -5.12
CA PRO A 91 -23.39 -7.19 -4.18
C PRO A 91 -23.31 -8.61 -4.76
N ALA A 92 -22.79 -9.54 -3.97
CA ALA A 92 -22.69 -10.94 -4.36
C ALA A 92 -24.02 -11.54 -4.81
N SER A 93 -23.97 -12.45 -5.78
CA SER A 93 -25.12 -13.21 -6.28
C SER A 93 -26.26 -12.36 -6.87
N THR A 94 -25.99 -11.13 -7.27
CA THR A 94 -26.99 -10.28 -7.91
C THR A 94 -27.33 -10.82 -9.29
N ALA A 95 -28.60 -11.20 -9.50
CA ALA A 95 -29.12 -11.75 -10.74
C ALA A 95 -29.49 -10.64 -11.73
N ALA A 96 -28.51 -9.88 -12.21
CA ALA A 96 -28.69 -8.83 -13.22
C ALA A 96 -27.93 -9.20 -14.50
N GLY A 97 -28.57 -9.05 -15.65
CA GLY A 97 -27.97 -9.37 -16.95
C GLY A 97 -27.23 -8.20 -17.60
N ASP A 98 -27.42 -6.98 -17.09
CA ASP A 98 -26.87 -5.73 -17.61
C ASP A 98 -25.80 -5.13 -16.68
N CYS A 99 -25.12 -5.97 -15.89
CA CYS A 99 -24.15 -5.55 -14.91
C CYS A 99 -22.81 -5.17 -15.56
N MET A 100 -22.38 -3.95 -15.27
CA MET A 100 -21.14 -3.38 -15.77
C MET A 100 -20.28 -2.90 -14.60
N ALA A 101 -19.04 -3.36 -14.52
CA ALA A 101 -18.02 -2.80 -13.64
C ALA A 101 -17.40 -1.56 -14.27
N ILE A 102 -17.18 -0.54 -13.48
CA ILE A 102 -16.38 0.63 -13.82
C ILE A 102 -15.00 0.39 -13.23
N ILE A 103 -13.98 0.27 -14.06
CA ILE A 103 -12.63 -0.04 -13.64
C ILE A 103 -11.64 1.02 -14.11
N CYS A 104 -10.61 1.24 -13.32
CA CYS A 104 -9.42 1.96 -13.73
C CYS A 104 -8.38 0.93 -14.18
N ASP A 105 -8.19 0.81 -15.48
CA ASP A 105 -7.30 -0.18 -16.10
C ASP A 105 -6.12 0.45 -16.85
N ASP A 106 -5.91 1.75 -16.69
CA ASP A 106 -4.76 2.45 -17.21
C ASP A 106 -3.50 2.04 -16.41
N PRO A 107 -2.51 1.39 -17.05
CA PRO A 107 -1.31 0.90 -16.38
C PRO A 107 -0.40 2.03 -15.84
N ASP A 108 -0.60 3.26 -16.28
CA ASP A 108 0.17 4.41 -15.80
C ASP A 108 -0.49 5.13 -14.62
N THR A 109 -1.67 4.67 -14.20
CA THR A 109 -2.33 5.20 -13.02
C THR A 109 -1.56 4.86 -11.74
N VAL A 110 -1.37 5.89 -10.93
CA VAL A 110 -0.80 5.78 -9.59
C VAL A 110 -1.93 5.71 -8.57
N PHE A 111 -1.85 4.73 -7.71
CA PHE A 111 -2.83 4.50 -6.64
C PHE A 111 -2.20 4.78 -5.28
N LYS A 112 -3.01 5.26 -4.36
CA LYS A 112 -2.68 5.33 -2.93
C LYS A 112 -3.19 4.08 -2.23
N VAL A 113 -2.36 3.46 -1.40
CA VAL A 113 -2.68 2.25 -0.64
C VAL A 113 -1.99 2.25 0.71
N VAL A 114 -2.63 1.62 1.70
CA VAL A 114 -2.08 1.41 3.04
C VAL A 114 -1.15 0.20 3.04
N MET A 115 -0.04 0.30 3.78
CA MET A 115 0.84 -0.84 4.03
C MET A 115 0.46 -1.52 5.35
N CYS A 116 0.35 -2.85 5.34
CA CYS A 116 0.08 -3.66 6.52
C CYS A 116 1.10 -4.80 6.66
N SER A 117 1.49 -5.11 7.89
CA SER A 117 2.37 -6.25 8.18
C SER A 117 1.61 -7.57 8.33
N ALA A 118 0.35 -7.50 8.73
CA ALA A 118 -0.58 -8.62 8.79
C ALA A 118 -2.00 -8.07 8.73
N THR A 119 -2.92 -8.74 8.05
CA THR A 119 -4.33 -8.36 7.91
C THR A 119 -4.59 -6.83 7.96
N THR A 120 -4.92 -6.28 9.12
CA THR A 120 -5.21 -4.86 9.34
C THR A 120 -4.16 -4.14 10.18
N VAL A 121 -3.05 -4.80 10.53
CA VAL A 121 -1.97 -4.20 11.33
C VAL A 121 -1.14 -3.27 10.45
N ILE A 122 -1.31 -1.98 10.67
CA ILE A 122 -0.60 -0.95 9.90
C ILE A 122 0.91 -1.10 10.09
N ALA A 123 1.63 -1.07 8.99
CA ALA A 123 3.08 -0.97 8.92
C ALA A 123 3.48 0.37 8.29
N SER A 124 4.76 0.65 8.25
CA SER A 124 5.30 1.83 7.58
C SER A 124 6.05 1.44 6.31
N ALA A 125 5.89 2.19 5.25
CA ALA A 125 6.82 2.15 4.13
C ALA A 125 8.10 2.93 4.49
N SER A 126 9.21 2.56 3.86
CA SER A 126 10.51 3.25 3.97
C SER A 126 10.92 3.77 2.61
N VAL A 127 11.75 4.82 2.58
CA VAL A 127 12.36 5.34 1.35
C VAL A 127 13.10 4.24 0.58
N ALA A 128 13.73 3.28 1.29
CA ALA A 128 14.42 2.15 0.70
C ALA A 128 13.48 1.18 -0.08
N MET A 129 12.18 1.26 0.12
CA MET A 129 11.19 0.42 -0.56
C MET A 129 10.73 1.01 -1.91
N VAL A 130 11.06 2.25 -2.21
CA VAL A 130 10.71 2.88 -3.49
C VAL A 130 11.43 2.14 -4.63
N GLY A 131 10.66 1.74 -5.64
CA GLY A 131 11.13 0.92 -6.76
C GLY A 131 11.02 -0.59 -6.53
N GLN A 132 10.66 -1.05 -5.32
CA GLN A 132 10.43 -2.47 -5.03
C GLN A 132 9.00 -2.90 -5.35
N ASN A 133 8.79 -4.21 -5.48
CA ASN A 133 7.49 -4.82 -5.71
C ASN A 133 6.93 -5.38 -4.40
N PHE A 134 5.60 -5.33 -4.26
CA PHE A 134 4.90 -5.80 -3.07
C PHE A 134 3.65 -6.61 -3.44
N GLY A 135 3.37 -7.63 -2.61
CA GLY A 135 2.15 -8.40 -2.67
C GLY A 135 0.96 -7.68 -2.01
N LEU A 136 -0.13 -8.39 -1.90
CA LEU A 136 -1.42 -7.89 -1.40
C LEU A 136 -1.87 -8.64 -0.16
N ILE A 137 -2.58 -7.94 0.71
CA ILE A 137 -3.41 -8.55 1.74
C ILE A 137 -4.88 -8.39 1.33
N GLN A 138 -5.57 -9.51 1.13
CA GLN A 138 -6.98 -9.57 0.75
C GLN A 138 -7.86 -9.56 2.00
N ASN A 139 -8.07 -8.39 2.57
CA ASN A 139 -9.02 -8.21 3.67
C ASN A 139 -10.46 -8.13 3.15
N ALA A 140 -11.41 -8.53 3.97
CA ALA A 140 -12.82 -8.39 3.65
C ALA A 140 -13.21 -6.91 3.64
N GLY A 141 -13.81 -6.45 2.53
CA GLY A 141 -14.38 -5.11 2.44
C GLY A 141 -15.67 -4.96 3.23
N SER A 142 -16.19 -3.76 3.32
CA SER A 142 -17.39 -3.42 4.08
C SER A 142 -18.56 -3.08 3.15
N ALA A 143 -19.63 -3.86 3.22
CA ALA A 143 -20.87 -3.57 2.48
C ALA A 143 -21.56 -2.28 2.97
N ASN A 144 -21.32 -1.87 4.22
CA ASN A 144 -21.90 -0.64 4.77
C ASN A 144 -21.27 0.62 4.17
N THR A 145 -19.96 0.58 3.89
CA THR A 145 -19.24 1.71 3.30
C THR A 145 -19.02 1.55 1.80
N GLY A 146 -19.17 0.34 1.25
CA GLY A 146 -18.84 0.02 -0.13
C GLY A 146 -17.33 -0.01 -0.43
N ASN A 147 -16.47 0.18 0.59
CA ASN A 147 -15.02 0.24 0.42
C ASN A 147 -14.37 -1.14 0.60
N SER A 148 -13.35 -1.37 -0.19
CA SER A 148 -12.39 -2.45 0.00
C SER A 148 -11.59 -2.27 1.30
N ALA A 149 -10.95 -3.35 1.74
CA ALA A 149 -9.93 -3.31 2.78
C ALA A 149 -8.63 -4.01 2.33
N VAL A 150 -8.41 -4.08 1.03
CA VAL A 150 -7.14 -4.56 0.45
C VAL A 150 -6.01 -3.62 0.87
N ALA A 151 -4.87 -4.19 1.20
CA ALA A 151 -3.66 -3.47 1.59
C ALA A 151 -2.45 -4.02 0.86
N ALA A 152 -1.36 -3.26 0.83
CA ALA A 152 -0.07 -3.78 0.44
C ALA A 152 0.56 -4.58 1.60
N LEU A 153 1.13 -5.73 1.28
CA LEU A 153 1.75 -6.59 2.27
C LEU A 153 3.18 -6.14 2.55
N TYR A 154 3.44 -5.71 3.80
CA TYR A 154 4.81 -5.55 4.26
C TYR A 154 5.47 -6.93 4.39
N ALA A 155 6.43 -7.22 3.56
CA ALA A 155 7.25 -8.42 3.64
C ALA A 155 8.74 -8.04 3.56
N ALA A 156 9.56 -8.70 4.37
CA ALA A 156 10.96 -8.32 4.60
C ALA A 156 11.90 -8.47 3.39
N SER A 157 11.47 -9.04 2.28
CA SER A 157 12.20 -9.00 1.00
C SER A 157 11.31 -9.46 -0.15
N THR A 158 11.01 -8.57 -1.06
CA THR A 158 10.15 -8.87 -2.19
C THR A 158 10.82 -8.38 -3.48
N THR A 159 11.71 -9.20 -3.99
CA THR A 159 12.31 -9.01 -5.31
C THR A 159 11.54 -9.76 -6.41
N GLY A 160 10.39 -10.36 -6.08
CA GLY A 160 9.58 -11.12 -7.01
C GLY A 160 9.03 -10.24 -8.13
N ALA A 161 9.30 -10.62 -9.39
CA ALA A 161 8.76 -9.92 -10.57
C ALA A 161 7.24 -10.03 -10.66
N ASP A 162 6.66 -11.05 -10.01
CA ASP A 162 5.26 -11.44 -10.11
C ASP A 162 4.35 -10.81 -9.05
N LEU A 163 4.87 -9.88 -8.25
CA LEU A 163 4.09 -9.19 -7.23
C LEU A 163 3.22 -8.09 -7.83
N ALA A 164 2.02 -7.92 -7.30
CA ALA A 164 0.96 -7.09 -7.91
C ALA A 164 1.28 -5.60 -7.97
N LEU A 165 1.97 -5.08 -6.98
CA LEU A 165 2.20 -3.65 -6.80
C LEU A 165 3.67 -3.29 -6.93
N ARG A 166 3.96 -2.14 -7.54
CA ARG A 166 5.27 -1.51 -7.53
C ARG A 166 5.20 -0.15 -6.85
N VAL A 167 6.04 0.07 -5.85
CA VAL A 167 6.10 1.36 -5.14
C VAL A 167 6.80 2.39 -6.02
N VAL A 168 6.14 3.53 -6.23
CA VAL A 168 6.68 4.66 -7.00
C VAL A 168 6.97 5.88 -6.13
N GLY A 169 6.50 5.88 -4.87
CA GLY A 169 6.77 6.95 -3.92
C GLY A 169 6.03 6.76 -2.61
N LEU A 170 6.25 7.66 -1.69
CA LEU A 170 5.61 7.68 -0.37
C LEU A 170 4.56 8.80 -0.32
N VAL A 171 3.60 8.68 0.60
CA VAL A 171 2.61 9.72 0.88
C VAL A 171 3.10 10.52 2.09
N GLU A 172 3.65 11.70 1.84
CA GLU A 172 4.24 12.54 2.89
C GLU A 172 3.18 13.22 3.76
N GLU A 173 1.99 13.46 3.21
CA GLU A 173 0.91 14.17 3.89
C GLU A 173 0.36 13.41 5.12
N THR A 174 0.56 12.09 5.16
CA THR A 174 0.15 11.22 6.29
C THR A 174 1.33 10.74 7.12
N ALA A 175 2.54 11.24 6.85
CA ALA A 175 3.74 10.85 7.59
C ALA A 175 3.67 11.27 9.07
N ILE A 176 4.13 10.37 9.94
CA ILE A 176 4.23 10.61 11.39
C ILE A 176 5.71 10.66 11.75
N VAL A 177 6.15 11.78 12.29
CA VAL A 177 7.55 11.99 12.65
C VAL A 177 7.70 11.95 14.17
N THR A 178 8.64 11.14 14.63
CA THR A 178 9.03 11.00 16.03
C THR A 178 10.54 11.22 16.13
N SER A 179 11.02 11.96 17.13
CA SER A 179 12.45 12.17 17.36
C SER A 179 12.87 11.76 18.76
N ALA A 180 14.07 11.24 18.88
CA ALA A 180 14.69 10.89 20.15
C ALA A 180 16.21 11.11 20.08
N THR A 181 16.86 11.28 21.20
CA THR A 181 18.33 11.39 21.26
C THR A 181 18.94 10.02 21.48
N GLY A 182 20.00 9.71 20.75
CA GLY A 182 20.62 8.39 20.89
C GLY A 182 21.87 8.23 20.04
N SER A 183 22.24 6.96 19.87
CA SER A 183 23.35 6.51 19.03
C SER A 183 23.02 5.15 18.45
N SER A 184 23.73 4.71 17.42
CA SER A 184 23.60 3.36 16.92
C SER A 184 24.90 2.60 17.01
N SER A 185 24.78 1.29 17.26
CA SER A 185 25.86 0.32 17.06
C SER A 185 25.27 -0.88 16.33
N SER A 186 25.84 -1.26 15.18
CA SER A 186 25.32 -2.38 14.39
C SER A 186 23.84 -2.18 13.99
N THR A 187 22.97 -3.13 14.33
CA THR A 187 21.52 -3.14 14.03
C THR A 187 20.66 -2.65 15.18
N THR A 188 21.26 -2.03 16.20
CA THR A 188 20.54 -1.53 17.37
C THR A 188 20.82 -0.04 17.56
N ILE A 189 19.72 0.72 17.72
CA ILE A 189 19.76 2.11 18.13
C ILE A 189 19.51 2.13 19.65
N THR A 190 20.40 2.76 20.40
CA THR A 190 20.25 2.98 21.84
C THR A 190 19.86 4.44 22.08
N LEU A 191 18.72 4.64 22.72
CA LEU A 191 18.17 5.95 23.01
C LEU A 191 18.55 6.39 24.42
N THR A 192 18.72 7.68 24.61
CA THR A 192 19.04 8.30 25.91
C THR A 192 17.79 9.02 26.47
N GLY A 193 17.77 9.19 27.79
CA GLY A 193 16.66 9.85 28.46
C GLY A 193 15.44 8.97 28.65
N THR A 194 14.25 9.48 28.34
CA THR A 194 12.97 8.80 28.55
C THR A 194 12.63 7.73 27.50
N GLY A 195 13.52 7.50 26.53
CA GLY A 195 13.26 6.60 25.42
C GLY A 195 12.35 7.20 24.34
N LEU A 196 11.63 6.34 23.61
CA LEU A 196 10.71 6.74 22.53
C LEU A 196 9.50 7.52 23.08
N PRO A 197 9.19 8.71 22.54
CA PRO A 197 7.98 9.45 22.93
C PRO A 197 6.68 8.81 22.41
N SER A 198 6.75 8.03 21.34
CA SER A 198 5.61 7.29 20.78
C SER A 198 6.05 5.94 20.23
N ALA A 199 5.10 5.01 20.07
CA ALA A 199 5.38 3.69 19.49
C ALA A 199 5.80 3.79 18.02
N LEU A 200 6.72 2.91 17.61
CA LEU A 200 7.14 2.74 16.23
C LEU A 200 6.63 1.41 15.68
N VAL A 201 6.15 1.44 14.44
CA VAL A 201 5.76 0.23 13.71
C VAL A 201 6.93 -0.28 12.84
N VAL A 202 6.83 -1.52 12.38
CA VAL A 202 7.80 -2.07 11.42
C VAL A 202 7.82 -1.25 10.13
N GLY A 203 8.98 -1.12 9.51
CA GLY A 203 9.17 -0.34 8.29
C GLY A 203 9.36 1.17 8.54
N THR A 204 9.27 1.66 9.79
CA THR A 204 9.56 3.06 10.12
C THR A 204 10.95 3.46 9.65
N ASP A 205 11.04 4.50 8.85
CA ASP A 205 12.30 4.99 8.29
C ASP A 205 13.16 5.68 9.37
N VAL A 206 14.47 5.55 9.23
CA VAL A 206 15.42 6.08 10.23
C VAL A 206 16.36 7.07 9.57
N ALA A 207 16.37 8.28 10.09
CA ALA A 207 17.32 9.33 9.75
C ALA A 207 17.95 9.91 11.04
N TYR A 208 19.02 10.67 10.91
CA TYR A 208 19.57 11.41 12.03
C TYR A 208 20.05 12.80 11.61
N VAL A 209 20.11 13.71 12.56
CA VAL A 209 20.61 15.06 12.33
C VAL A 209 22.10 15.08 12.61
N ALA A 210 22.91 15.38 11.60
CA ALA A 210 24.36 15.53 11.72
C ALA A 210 24.73 16.81 12.49
N ALA A 211 25.98 16.92 12.94
CA ALA A 211 26.45 18.05 13.69
C ALA A 211 26.35 19.42 12.95
N ASN A 212 26.30 19.39 11.63
CA ASN A 212 26.08 20.56 10.78
C ASN A 212 24.58 20.92 10.60
N GLY A 213 23.67 20.20 11.27
CA GLY A 213 22.23 20.41 11.19
C GLY A 213 21.56 19.74 9.98
N GLN A 214 22.30 19.01 9.14
CA GLN A 214 21.74 18.31 8.00
C GLN A 214 21.05 17.01 8.45
N LEU A 215 19.83 16.76 7.93
CA LEU A 215 19.17 15.48 8.07
C LEU A 215 19.81 14.47 7.11
N ILE A 216 20.24 13.34 7.66
CA ILE A 216 20.87 12.26 6.89
C ILE A 216 20.02 11.01 6.97
N GLU A 217 19.52 10.59 5.81
CA GLU A 217 18.80 9.32 5.65
C GLU A 217 19.79 8.15 5.75
N THR A 218 19.46 7.18 6.60
CA THR A 218 20.35 6.04 6.83
C THR A 218 20.12 4.88 5.84
N GLY A 219 19.00 4.87 5.13
CA GLY A 219 18.56 3.75 4.31
C GLY A 219 18.14 2.52 5.13
N SER A 220 18.14 2.63 6.45
CA SER A 220 17.70 1.59 7.38
C SER A 220 16.31 1.90 7.91
N PHE A 221 15.56 0.86 8.26
CA PHE A 221 14.22 0.98 8.83
C PHE A 221 14.05 0.05 10.04
N VAL A 222 13.07 0.35 10.87
CA VAL A 222 12.72 -0.43 12.07
C VAL A 222 12.23 -1.82 11.64
N SER A 223 12.92 -2.87 12.07
CA SER A 223 12.59 -4.26 11.75
C SER A 223 11.66 -4.92 12.78
N VAL A 224 11.67 -4.41 14.01
CA VAL A 224 10.82 -4.89 15.11
C VAL A 224 10.09 -3.72 15.71
N ALA A 225 8.76 -3.78 15.78
CA ALA A 225 7.96 -2.73 16.40
C ALA A 225 8.44 -2.40 17.82
N ALA A 226 8.49 -1.13 18.18
CA ALA A 226 8.93 -0.66 19.48
C ALA A 226 7.84 0.15 20.17
N ASN A 227 7.60 -0.11 21.45
CA ASN A 227 6.61 0.62 22.24
C ASN A 227 7.11 2.00 22.67
N ALA A 228 6.19 2.90 23.00
CA ALA A 228 6.54 4.14 23.70
C ALA A 228 7.32 3.84 24.98
N GLY A 229 8.32 4.63 25.28
CA GLY A 229 9.23 4.42 26.40
C GLY A 229 10.37 3.43 26.15
N ALA A 230 10.41 2.74 24.99
CA ALA A 230 11.51 1.85 24.67
C ALA A 230 12.83 2.63 24.56
N THR A 231 13.90 2.08 25.16
CA THR A 231 15.25 2.66 25.13
C THR A 231 16.14 2.04 24.05
N THR A 232 15.64 1.04 23.34
CA THR A 232 16.33 0.38 22.21
C THR A 232 15.38 0.20 21.06
N VAL A 233 15.89 0.37 19.83
CA VAL A 233 15.16 0.14 18.57
C VAL A 233 16.00 -0.74 17.68
N THR A 234 15.42 -1.83 17.16
CA THR A 234 16.10 -2.75 16.25
C THR A 234 15.80 -2.36 14.80
N ILE A 235 16.84 -2.24 13.99
CA ILE A 235 16.77 -1.90 12.57
C ILE A 235 17.13 -3.09 11.68
N ASN A 236 16.72 -3.07 10.42
CA ASN A 236 16.86 -4.15 9.45
C ASN A 236 18.31 -4.44 9.06
N ALA A 237 19.16 -3.42 9.06
CA ALA A 237 20.57 -3.51 8.67
C ALA A 237 21.41 -2.49 9.43
N ALA A 238 22.69 -2.75 9.55
CA ALA A 238 23.63 -1.77 10.07
C ALA A 238 23.64 -0.51 9.19
N ILE A 239 23.75 0.64 9.81
CA ILE A 239 23.73 1.92 9.12
C ILE A 239 24.95 2.01 8.19
N ALA A 240 24.67 2.30 6.92
CA ALA A 240 25.68 2.49 5.89
C ALA A 240 25.39 3.78 5.12
N VAL A 241 25.85 4.91 5.63
CA VAL A 241 25.70 6.21 4.97
C VAL A 241 26.81 6.39 3.93
N PRO A 242 26.51 6.81 2.69
CA PRO A 242 27.54 7.18 1.73
C PRO A 242 28.50 8.22 2.31
N GLY A 243 29.81 7.92 2.33
CA GLY A 243 30.82 8.78 2.94
C GLY A 243 31.40 8.28 4.25
N SER A 244 31.30 6.96 4.56
CA SER A 244 31.94 6.23 5.67
C SER A 244 31.33 6.38 7.07
N VAL A 245 30.08 6.78 7.21
CA VAL A 245 29.39 6.70 8.52
C VAL A 245 28.75 5.32 8.63
N THR A 246 29.27 4.52 9.57
CA THR A 246 28.77 3.15 9.86
C THR A 246 27.94 3.08 11.13
N ALA A 247 27.76 4.22 11.80
CA ALA A 247 27.01 4.34 13.04
C ALA A 247 26.50 5.78 13.22
N ILE A 248 25.39 5.94 13.93
CA ILE A 248 24.93 7.26 14.39
C ILE A 248 25.80 7.69 15.55
N PRO A 249 26.42 8.89 15.51
CA PRO A 249 27.26 9.39 16.59
C PRO A 249 26.47 9.52 17.91
N SER A 250 27.20 9.46 19.03
CA SER A 250 26.60 9.63 20.35
C SER A 250 25.90 11.00 20.50
N ALA A 251 24.78 11.01 21.21
CA ALA A 251 23.96 12.20 21.45
C ALA A 251 23.38 12.86 20.19
N SER A 252 23.30 12.15 19.07
CA SER A 252 22.63 12.64 17.87
C SER A 252 21.11 12.65 18.05
N THR A 253 20.43 13.61 17.41
CA THR A 253 18.98 13.57 17.26
C THR A 253 18.63 12.58 16.15
N ILE A 254 17.92 11.50 16.50
CA ILE A 254 17.44 10.49 15.59
C ILE A 254 16.00 10.79 15.25
N VAL A 255 15.68 10.74 13.98
CA VAL A 255 14.34 11.01 13.43
C VAL A 255 13.78 9.71 12.87
N PHE A 256 12.62 9.33 13.38
CA PHE A 256 11.85 8.18 12.92
C PHE A 256 10.65 8.68 12.14
N THR A 257 10.55 8.31 10.86
CA THR A 257 9.44 8.71 9.99
C THR A 257 8.63 7.51 9.60
N GLN A 258 7.33 7.54 9.90
CA GLN A 258 6.38 6.50 9.57
C GLN A 258 5.54 6.96 8.38
N TYR A 259 5.54 6.17 7.30
CA TYR A 259 4.70 6.38 6.11
C TYR A 259 3.67 5.25 6.01
N PRO A 260 2.48 5.38 6.64
CA PRO A 260 1.46 4.33 6.62
C PRO A 260 0.88 4.11 5.23
N GLU A 261 1.00 5.09 4.35
CA GLU A 261 0.49 5.06 2.98
C GLU A 261 1.61 5.24 1.96
N MET A 262 1.46 4.58 0.82
CA MET A 262 2.39 4.69 -0.29
C MET A 262 1.67 4.90 -1.62
N LYS A 263 2.42 5.44 -2.57
CA LYS A 263 2.03 5.59 -3.97
C LYS A 263 2.53 4.36 -4.74
N VAL A 264 1.63 3.63 -5.35
CA VAL A 264 1.94 2.42 -6.10
C VAL A 264 1.34 2.46 -7.48
N LYS A 265 1.92 1.70 -8.39
CA LYS A 265 1.28 1.35 -9.66
C LYS A 265 1.14 -0.17 -9.76
N LEU A 266 0.26 -0.65 -10.62
CA LEU A 266 0.17 -2.06 -10.94
C LEU A 266 1.46 -2.49 -11.61
N ASN A 267 2.04 -3.61 -11.13
CA ASN A 267 3.32 -4.06 -11.63
C ASN A 267 3.19 -4.57 -13.07
N PHE A 268 4.19 -4.26 -13.88
CA PHE A 268 4.22 -4.54 -15.30
C PHE A 268 4.10 -6.04 -15.62
N GLY A 269 4.77 -6.89 -14.83
CA GLY A 269 4.75 -8.34 -15.01
C GLY A 269 3.42 -9.01 -14.67
N THR A 270 2.49 -8.32 -14.05
CA THR A 270 1.20 -8.87 -13.59
C THR A 270 -0.01 -8.26 -14.28
N HIS A 271 0.17 -7.11 -14.93
CA HIS A 271 -0.92 -6.43 -15.63
C HIS A 271 -1.28 -7.15 -16.93
N SER A 272 -2.56 -7.47 -17.13
CA SER A 272 -3.04 -8.28 -18.26
C SER A 272 -2.67 -7.74 -19.66
N TYR A 273 -2.45 -6.43 -19.78
CA TYR A 273 -2.05 -5.82 -21.07
C TYR A 273 -0.57 -6.00 -21.40
N TYR A 274 0.25 -6.43 -20.44
CA TYR A 274 1.68 -6.57 -20.59
C TYR A 274 2.20 -7.99 -20.35
N THR A 275 1.35 -8.89 -19.85
CA THR A 275 1.71 -10.30 -19.70
C THR A 275 1.69 -10.99 -21.07
N ALA A 276 2.71 -11.82 -21.32
CA ALA A 276 2.78 -12.60 -22.55
C ALA A 276 1.75 -13.74 -22.63
N THR A 277 1.12 -14.07 -21.51
CA THR A 277 0.14 -15.16 -21.43
C THR A 277 -1.28 -14.59 -21.53
N ALA A 278 -2.05 -15.07 -22.49
CA ALA A 278 -3.47 -14.73 -22.59
C ALA A 278 -4.24 -15.30 -21.39
N VAL A 279 -5.23 -14.55 -20.91
CA VAL A 279 -6.08 -14.89 -19.75
C VAL A 279 -7.43 -15.42 -20.22
#